data_7513a958b57febb24618ac0b55fb46f6
#
_entry.id   7513a958b57febb24618ac0b55fb46f6
#
_cell.length_a   1.000
_cell.length_b   1.000
_cell.length_c   1.000
_cell.angle_alpha   90.00
_cell.angle_beta   90.00
_cell.angle_gamma   90.00
#
_symmetry.space_group_name_H-M   'P 1'
#
loop_
_entity.id
_entity.type
_entity.pdbx_description
1 polymer ?
#
loop_
_entity_poly.entity_id
_entity_poly.type
_entity_poly.pdbx_seq_one_letter_code
_entity_poly.pdbx_strand_id
1 'polypeptide(L)'
;LFPDIKKVFPVVDDSGSDSAMFDNTLEFLHMTGRSLPHAIMMMIPEPWERNNLMSREKHDFYEFNSFMMEPWDGPAAMGFTDGTVIGGVLDRNGLRPARYYVTTDDRVIMASEVGVVNENAENIRAKGRLEPGKMLLIDTDEQRIISDEEIKHRVATELPYNEWVKEHVIHLS
;
A
#
# COMPACT_ATOMS: atom_id res chain seq x y z
N LEU A 1 14.90 -21.27 -9.45
CA LEU A 1 15.63 -20.60 -8.36
C LEU A 1 16.63 -19.66 -9.00
N PHE A 2 16.58 -18.39 -8.64
CA PHE A 2 17.43 -17.32 -9.18
C PHE A 2 18.83 -17.45 -8.53
N PRO A 3 19.89 -17.84 -9.25
CA PRO A 3 21.20 -18.04 -8.64
C PRO A 3 21.82 -16.74 -8.10
N ASP A 4 21.34 -15.62 -8.59
CA ASP A 4 21.84 -14.28 -8.22
C ASP A 4 21.17 -13.68 -6.97
N ILE A 5 20.15 -14.33 -6.40
CA ILE A 5 19.45 -13.81 -5.21
C ILE A 5 20.41 -13.61 -4.02
N LYS A 6 21.49 -14.38 -3.96
CA LYS A 6 22.51 -14.22 -2.92
C LYS A 6 23.22 -12.87 -2.95
N LYS A 7 23.18 -12.16 -4.09
CA LYS A 7 23.81 -10.84 -4.24
C LYS A 7 23.04 -9.74 -3.54
N VAL A 8 21.77 -9.96 -3.24
CA VAL A 8 20.91 -8.98 -2.55
C VAL A 8 20.81 -9.21 -1.03
N PHE A 9 21.50 -10.21 -0.49
CA PHE A 9 21.54 -10.45 0.94
C PHE A 9 22.64 -9.62 1.62
N PRO A 10 22.34 -9.06 2.81
CA PRO A 10 21.04 -9.02 3.45
C PRO A 10 20.09 -8.05 2.73
N VAL A 11 18.83 -8.45 2.53
CA VAL A 11 17.79 -7.58 1.95
C VAL A 11 17.47 -6.42 2.88
N VAL A 12 17.43 -6.69 4.18
CA VAL A 12 17.13 -5.71 5.21
C VAL A 12 18.39 -5.38 5.98
N ASP A 13 18.70 -4.08 6.10
CA ASP A 13 19.73 -3.57 7.00
C ASP A 13 19.13 -3.43 8.41
N ASP A 14 19.45 -4.39 9.30
CA ASP A 14 18.95 -4.44 10.67
C ASP A 14 19.60 -3.41 11.60
N SER A 15 20.60 -2.68 11.13
CA SER A 15 21.18 -1.53 11.84
C SER A 15 20.39 -0.23 11.64
N GLY A 16 19.46 -0.22 10.66
CA GLY A 16 18.65 0.93 10.31
C GLY A 16 17.44 1.14 11.24
N SER A 17 16.65 2.18 10.96
CA SER A 17 15.36 2.38 11.61
C SER A 17 14.29 1.43 11.03
N ASP A 18 13.19 1.24 11.76
CA ASP A 18 12.05 0.46 11.29
C ASP A 18 11.56 0.91 9.90
N SER A 19 11.53 2.22 9.65
CA SER A 19 11.14 2.77 8.35
C SER A 19 12.17 2.47 7.25
N ALA A 20 13.47 2.40 7.57
CA ALA A 20 14.50 1.99 6.62
C ALA A 20 14.38 0.49 6.29
N MET A 21 14.09 -0.35 7.27
CA MET A 21 13.83 -1.78 7.05
C MET A 21 12.59 -2.00 6.18
N PHE A 22 11.55 -1.19 6.41
CA PHE A 22 10.34 -1.20 5.59
C PHE A 22 10.67 -0.85 4.13
N ASP A 23 11.46 0.22 3.93
CA ASP A 23 11.87 0.68 2.60
C ASP A 23 12.66 -0.38 1.84
N ASN A 24 13.64 -1.02 2.50
CA ASN A 24 14.39 -2.13 1.92
C ASN A 24 13.47 -3.28 1.46
N THR A 25 12.47 -3.63 2.28
CA THR A 25 11.51 -4.69 1.94
C THR A 25 10.61 -4.28 0.78
N LEU A 26 10.12 -3.03 0.79
CA LEU A 26 9.29 -2.49 -0.28
C LEU A 26 10.04 -2.47 -1.62
N GLU A 27 11.28 -1.97 -1.62
CA GLU A 27 12.14 -1.96 -2.80
C GLU A 27 12.36 -3.38 -3.33
N PHE A 28 12.70 -4.32 -2.45
CA PHE A 28 12.89 -5.72 -2.84
C PHE A 28 11.65 -6.32 -3.48
N LEU A 29 10.47 -6.13 -2.89
CA LEU A 29 9.21 -6.60 -3.45
C LEU A 29 8.92 -5.97 -4.81
N HIS A 30 9.18 -4.67 -4.96
CA HIS A 30 9.02 -3.95 -6.22
C HIS A 30 9.97 -4.47 -7.29
N MET A 31 11.24 -4.70 -6.96
CA MET A 31 12.25 -5.27 -7.86
C MET A 31 11.89 -6.69 -8.34
N THR A 32 11.03 -7.42 -7.63
CA THR A 32 10.50 -8.73 -8.08
C THR A 32 9.36 -8.61 -9.10
N GLY A 33 9.05 -7.41 -9.57
CA GLY A 33 8.04 -7.13 -10.59
C GLY A 33 6.65 -6.80 -10.06
N ARG A 34 6.49 -6.64 -8.74
CA ARG A 34 5.24 -6.17 -8.15
C ARG A 34 5.11 -4.66 -8.30
N SER A 35 3.90 -4.17 -8.54
CA SER A 35 3.61 -2.74 -8.44
C SER A 35 3.75 -2.25 -6.99
N LEU A 36 4.04 -0.96 -6.78
CA LEU A 36 4.09 -0.41 -5.43
C LEU A 36 2.79 -0.61 -4.65
N PRO A 37 1.59 -0.37 -5.21
CA PRO A 37 0.35 -0.69 -4.51
C PRO A 37 0.23 -2.16 -4.10
N HIS A 38 0.66 -3.09 -4.94
CA HIS A 38 0.67 -4.52 -4.62
C HIS A 38 1.58 -4.79 -3.42
N ALA A 39 2.82 -4.33 -3.45
CA ALA A 39 3.77 -4.51 -2.35
C ALA A 39 3.28 -3.87 -1.05
N ILE A 40 2.72 -2.67 -1.11
CA ILE A 40 2.11 -1.98 0.03
C ILE A 40 0.94 -2.78 0.62
N MET A 41 0.06 -3.35 -0.21
CA MET A 41 -1.04 -4.20 0.28
C MET A 41 -0.54 -5.46 0.99
N MET A 42 0.58 -6.03 0.55
CA MET A 42 1.21 -7.16 1.24
C MET A 42 1.77 -6.75 2.60
N MET A 43 2.47 -5.61 2.66
CA MET A 43 3.16 -5.14 3.86
C MET A 43 2.21 -4.51 4.88
N ILE A 44 1.17 -3.81 4.43
CA ILE A 44 0.17 -3.13 5.27
C ILE A 44 -1.23 -3.58 4.86
N PRO A 45 -1.61 -4.83 5.15
CA PRO A 45 -2.93 -5.31 4.83
C PRO A 45 -4.00 -4.63 5.68
N GLU A 46 -5.17 -4.39 5.09
CA GLU A 46 -6.36 -4.06 5.88
C GLU A 46 -6.84 -5.28 6.69
N PRO A 47 -7.65 -5.10 7.74
CA PRO A 47 -8.21 -6.22 8.51
C PRO A 47 -9.09 -7.10 7.61
N TRP A 48 -8.65 -8.31 7.29
CA TRP A 48 -9.30 -9.20 6.32
C TRP A 48 -9.87 -10.49 6.93
N GLU A 49 -9.20 -11.09 7.93
CA GLU A 49 -9.51 -12.44 8.43
C GLU A 49 -10.96 -12.66 8.87
N ARG A 50 -11.61 -11.64 9.44
CA ARG A 50 -12.99 -11.71 9.94
C ARG A 50 -13.92 -10.70 9.26
N ASN A 51 -13.52 -10.22 8.09
CA ASN A 51 -14.29 -9.20 7.37
C ASN A 51 -15.22 -9.86 6.33
N ASN A 52 -16.41 -10.20 6.75
CA ASN A 52 -17.44 -10.79 5.88
C ASN A 52 -17.98 -9.83 4.80
N LEU A 53 -17.63 -8.55 4.85
CA LEU A 53 -18.02 -7.54 3.86
C LEU A 53 -16.97 -7.34 2.76
N MET A 54 -15.79 -7.90 2.95
CA MET A 54 -14.72 -7.84 1.97
C MET A 54 -15.05 -8.70 0.75
N SER A 55 -14.71 -8.22 -0.46
CA SER A 55 -14.84 -9.05 -1.66
C SER A 55 -13.95 -10.29 -1.56
N ARG A 56 -14.36 -11.36 -2.21
CA ARG A 56 -13.64 -12.62 -2.16
C ARG A 56 -12.24 -12.50 -2.75
N GLU A 57 -12.10 -11.75 -3.84
CA GLU A 57 -10.82 -11.53 -4.51
C GLU A 57 -9.81 -10.87 -3.58
N LYS A 58 -10.23 -9.83 -2.85
CA LYS A 58 -9.36 -9.18 -1.84
C LYS A 58 -9.02 -10.12 -0.69
N HIS A 59 -9.99 -10.91 -0.22
CA HIS A 59 -9.75 -11.89 0.84
C HIS A 59 -8.71 -12.93 0.40
N ASP A 60 -8.90 -13.54 -0.77
CA ASP A 60 -8.00 -14.55 -1.32
C ASP A 60 -6.59 -13.96 -1.59
N PHE A 61 -6.50 -12.70 -2.01
CA PHE A 61 -5.22 -11.98 -2.12
C PHE A 61 -4.50 -11.86 -0.78
N TYR A 62 -5.19 -11.40 0.27
CA TYR A 62 -4.58 -11.24 1.58
C TYR A 62 -4.23 -12.57 2.21
N GLU A 63 -5.10 -13.58 2.10
CA GLU A 63 -4.84 -14.92 2.58
C GLU A 63 -3.59 -15.50 1.93
N PHE A 64 -3.49 -15.47 0.59
CA PHE A 64 -2.31 -15.95 -0.12
C PHE A 64 -1.03 -15.25 0.33
N ASN A 65 -1.05 -13.92 0.40
CA ASN A 65 0.14 -13.15 0.75
C ASN A 65 0.52 -13.25 2.23
N SER A 66 -0.39 -13.62 3.12
CA SER A 66 -0.09 -13.85 4.54
C SER A 66 0.85 -15.04 4.77
N PHE A 67 0.94 -15.96 3.81
CA PHE A 67 1.93 -17.05 3.85
C PHE A 67 3.32 -16.63 3.37
N MET A 68 3.42 -15.47 2.72
CA MET A 68 4.67 -14.99 2.12
C MET A 68 5.48 -14.13 3.10
N MET A 69 4.79 -13.38 3.95
CA MET A 69 5.42 -12.46 4.89
C MET A 69 4.47 -12.04 6.00
N GLU A 70 5.03 -11.65 7.13
CA GLU A 70 4.28 -11.02 8.21
C GLU A 70 3.95 -9.55 7.86
N PRO A 71 2.75 -9.06 8.24
CA PRO A 71 2.39 -7.67 8.01
C PRO A 71 3.16 -6.74 8.93
N TRP A 72 3.28 -5.47 8.50
CA TRP A 72 3.75 -4.41 9.38
C TRP A 72 2.88 -4.29 10.63
N ASP A 73 3.51 -4.22 11.78
CA ASP A 73 2.85 -3.94 13.04
C ASP A 73 3.39 -2.63 13.64
N GLY A 74 2.48 -1.73 13.94
CA GLY A 74 2.79 -0.42 14.50
C GLY A 74 2.20 0.77 13.73
N PRO A 75 2.22 1.98 14.34
CA PRO A 75 1.72 3.19 13.74
C PRO A 75 2.53 3.60 12.51
N ALA A 76 1.89 3.72 11.36
CA ALA A 76 2.53 4.13 10.12
C ALA A 76 1.68 5.13 9.32
N ALA A 77 2.36 6.12 8.74
CA ALA A 77 1.85 6.96 7.66
C ALA A 77 2.98 7.01 6.63
N MET A 78 2.79 6.35 5.51
CA MET A 78 3.83 6.16 4.51
C MET A 78 3.44 6.81 3.19
N GLY A 79 4.37 7.60 2.64
CA GLY A 79 4.33 8.04 1.25
C GLY A 79 5.25 7.17 0.40
N PHE A 80 4.85 6.89 -0.83
CA PHE A 80 5.64 6.11 -1.76
C PHE A 80 5.49 6.61 -3.19
N THR A 81 6.50 6.38 -4.02
CA THR A 81 6.50 6.71 -5.45
C THR A 81 7.53 5.87 -6.20
N ASP A 82 7.22 5.56 -7.46
CA ASP A 82 8.15 4.98 -8.44
C ASP A 82 8.45 5.94 -9.61
N GLY A 83 7.99 7.19 -9.50
CA GLY A 83 8.10 8.20 -10.55
C GLY A 83 6.86 8.31 -11.45
N THR A 84 6.03 7.27 -11.51
CA THR A 84 4.77 7.24 -12.28
C THR A 84 3.56 7.35 -11.35
N VAL A 85 3.57 6.59 -10.26
CA VAL A 85 2.53 6.69 -9.23
C VAL A 85 3.08 7.35 -7.97
N ILE A 86 2.21 8.08 -7.30
CA ILE A 86 2.48 8.68 -6.00
C ILE A 86 1.35 8.25 -5.07
N GLY A 87 1.69 7.70 -3.93
CA GLY A 87 0.68 7.21 -3.01
C GLY A 87 0.97 7.51 -1.55
N GLY A 88 -0.05 7.32 -0.74
CA GLY A 88 0.05 7.37 0.70
C GLY A 88 -0.87 6.34 1.34
N VAL A 89 -0.43 5.76 2.44
CA VAL A 89 -1.19 4.74 3.17
C VAL A 89 -1.01 4.93 4.67
N LEU A 90 -2.05 4.61 5.43
CA LEU A 90 -1.97 4.46 6.88
C LEU A 90 -1.96 2.98 7.26
N ASP A 91 -1.36 2.69 8.41
CA ASP A 91 -1.50 1.38 9.04
C ASP A 91 -2.97 1.00 9.27
N ARG A 92 -3.23 -0.28 9.51
CA ARG A 92 -4.59 -0.81 9.71
C ARG A 92 -5.40 -0.14 10.84
N ASN A 93 -4.73 0.45 11.83
CA ASN A 93 -5.36 1.16 12.94
C ASN A 93 -5.49 2.67 12.68
N GLY A 94 -4.72 3.22 11.74
CA GLY A 94 -4.76 4.62 11.35
C GLY A 94 -4.42 5.57 12.50
N LEU A 95 -3.45 5.21 13.33
CA LEU A 95 -3.07 5.99 14.52
C LEU A 95 -2.40 7.31 14.15
N ARG A 96 -1.72 7.36 13.00
CA ARG A 96 -1.12 8.60 12.49
C ARG A 96 -2.11 9.34 11.61
N PRO A 97 -2.19 10.68 11.72
CA PRO A 97 -3.01 11.46 10.82
C PRO A 97 -2.33 11.61 9.45
N ALA A 98 -3.12 11.63 8.39
CA ALA A 98 -2.71 12.11 7.09
C ALA A 98 -3.89 12.79 6.39
N ARG A 99 -3.67 13.98 5.88
CA ARG A 99 -4.67 14.80 5.20
C ARG A 99 -4.17 15.17 3.81
N TYR A 100 -5.09 15.36 2.88
CA TYR A 100 -4.72 15.82 1.54
C TYR A 100 -5.65 16.89 1.04
N TYR A 101 -5.12 17.71 0.14
CA TYR A 101 -5.84 18.69 -0.66
C TYR A 101 -5.65 18.37 -2.13
N VAL A 102 -6.70 18.62 -2.90
CA VAL A 102 -6.63 18.69 -4.36
C VAL A 102 -6.87 20.15 -4.73
N THR A 103 -5.94 20.73 -5.47
CA THR A 103 -6.02 22.13 -5.86
C THR A 103 -6.70 22.31 -7.22
N THR A 104 -7.05 23.54 -7.55
CA THR A 104 -7.67 23.88 -8.84
C THR A 104 -6.69 23.84 -10.01
N ASP A 105 -5.38 23.86 -9.72
CA ASP A 105 -4.28 23.69 -10.68
C ASP A 105 -3.74 22.25 -10.70
N ASP A 106 -4.58 21.28 -10.29
CA ASP A 106 -4.35 19.85 -10.35
C ASP A 106 -3.14 19.32 -9.54
N ARG A 107 -2.75 20.02 -8.47
CA ARG A 107 -1.80 19.49 -7.49
C ARG A 107 -2.53 18.69 -6.42
N VAL A 108 -1.89 17.64 -5.93
CA VAL A 108 -2.29 16.91 -4.72
C VAL A 108 -1.23 17.13 -3.66
N ILE A 109 -1.64 17.63 -2.50
CA ILE A 109 -0.75 17.90 -1.36
C ILE A 109 -1.21 17.01 -0.23
N MET A 110 -0.34 16.10 0.21
CA MET A 110 -0.58 15.23 1.36
C MET A 110 0.40 15.57 2.47
N ALA A 111 -0.10 15.71 3.69
CA ALA A 111 0.70 15.98 4.88
C ALA A 111 0.04 15.40 6.13
N SER A 112 0.83 15.23 7.21
CA SER A 112 0.32 14.82 8.51
C SER A 112 -0.66 15.85 9.11
N GLU A 113 -0.45 17.13 8.80
CA GLU A 113 -1.21 18.25 9.36
C GLU A 113 -1.71 19.22 8.28
N VAL A 114 -2.73 20.00 8.64
CA VAL A 114 -3.21 21.11 7.83
C VAL A 114 -2.24 22.29 7.97
N GLY A 115 -1.92 22.95 6.86
CA GLY A 115 -1.11 24.19 6.87
C GLY A 115 0.41 23.96 6.78
N VAL A 116 0.87 22.73 6.58
CA VAL A 116 2.28 22.43 6.27
C VAL A 116 2.73 23.12 4.99
N VAL A 117 1.83 23.20 4.01
CA VAL A 117 2.01 23.98 2.79
C VAL A 117 0.96 25.09 2.79
N ASN A 118 1.42 26.34 2.66
CA ASN A 118 0.51 27.49 2.51
C ASN A 118 -0.17 27.42 1.15
N GLU A 119 -1.46 27.11 1.16
CA GLU A 119 -2.31 27.14 -0.02
C GLU A 119 -3.53 28.02 0.25
N ASN A 120 -3.85 28.91 -0.69
CA ASN A 120 -5.03 29.74 -0.56
C ASN A 120 -6.30 28.90 -0.61
N ALA A 121 -7.24 29.18 0.28
CA ALA A 121 -8.49 28.42 0.36
C ALA A 121 -9.27 28.41 -0.98
N GLU A 122 -9.15 29.45 -1.78
CA GLU A 122 -9.77 29.59 -3.10
C GLU A 122 -9.20 28.61 -4.13
N ASN A 123 -7.96 28.18 -3.94
CA ASN A 123 -7.29 27.22 -4.82
C ASN A 123 -7.58 25.76 -4.45
N ILE A 124 -8.31 25.51 -3.38
CA ILE A 124 -8.58 24.15 -2.91
C ILE A 124 -9.91 23.66 -3.49
N ARG A 125 -9.84 22.69 -4.41
CA ARG A 125 -10.99 22.04 -5.02
C ARG A 125 -11.61 20.95 -4.13
N ALA A 126 -10.78 20.18 -3.44
CA ALA A 126 -11.23 19.12 -2.55
C ALA A 126 -10.28 18.93 -1.36
N LYS A 127 -10.83 18.43 -0.26
CA LYS A 127 -10.10 18.09 0.96
C LYS A 127 -10.48 16.68 1.38
N GLY A 128 -9.51 15.92 1.87
CA GLY A 128 -9.74 14.60 2.42
C GLY A 128 -8.74 14.26 3.52
N ARG A 129 -8.99 13.14 4.14
CA ARG A 129 -8.02 12.49 5.01
C ARG A 129 -7.90 11.02 4.64
N LEU A 130 -6.72 10.46 4.84
CA LEU A 130 -6.55 9.02 4.77
C LEU A 130 -7.28 8.35 5.94
N GLU A 131 -7.96 7.28 5.62
CA GLU A 131 -8.62 6.43 6.59
C GLU A 131 -7.72 5.23 6.94
N PRO A 132 -7.94 4.58 8.10
CA PRO A 132 -7.19 3.38 8.48
C PRO A 132 -7.20 2.30 7.39
N GLY A 133 -6.01 1.78 7.05
CA GLY A 133 -5.84 0.75 6.04
C GLY A 133 -6.20 1.15 4.61
N LYS A 134 -6.50 2.44 4.35
CA LYS A 134 -6.82 2.96 3.03
C LYS A 134 -5.62 3.61 2.35
N MET A 135 -5.61 3.53 1.04
CA MET A 135 -4.57 4.08 0.18
C MET A 135 -5.12 5.27 -0.62
N LEU A 136 -4.35 6.34 -0.67
CA LEU A 136 -4.49 7.40 -1.67
C LEU A 136 -3.48 7.09 -2.78
N LEU A 137 -3.92 7.00 -4.02
CA LEU A 137 -3.04 6.78 -5.16
C LEU A 137 -3.32 7.83 -6.23
N ILE A 138 -2.26 8.46 -6.71
CA ILE A 138 -2.26 9.37 -7.85
C ILE A 138 -1.45 8.69 -8.95
N ASP A 139 -2.06 8.48 -10.10
CA ASP A 139 -1.40 7.99 -11.29
C ASP A 139 -1.16 9.16 -12.22
N THR A 140 0.11 9.44 -12.51
CA THR A 140 0.48 10.59 -13.35
C THR A 140 0.30 10.31 -14.84
N ASP A 141 0.31 9.06 -15.25
CA ASP A 141 0.04 8.66 -16.64
C ASP A 141 -1.46 8.69 -16.93
N GLU A 142 -2.29 8.17 -16.01
CA GLU A 142 -3.75 8.27 -16.10
C GLU A 142 -4.26 9.69 -15.73
N GLN A 143 -3.42 10.55 -15.17
CA GLN A 143 -3.71 11.92 -14.75
C GLN A 143 -4.91 12.03 -13.80
N ARG A 144 -5.03 11.09 -12.87
CA ARG A 144 -6.13 11.07 -11.90
C ARG A 144 -5.77 10.45 -10.57
N ILE A 145 -6.62 10.72 -9.59
CA ILE A 145 -6.63 10.01 -8.33
C ILE A 145 -7.40 8.71 -8.52
N ILE A 146 -6.78 7.58 -8.17
CA ILE A 146 -7.37 6.26 -8.18
C ILE A 146 -7.93 5.98 -6.78
N SER A 147 -9.17 5.53 -6.70
CA SER A 147 -9.78 5.20 -5.42
C SER A 147 -9.15 3.96 -4.79
N ASP A 148 -9.18 3.89 -3.45
CA ASP A 148 -8.72 2.73 -2.70
C ASP A 148 -9.37 1.42 -3.18
N GLU A 149 -10.67 1.46 -3.42
CA GLU A 149 -11.42 0.30 -3.89
C GLU A 149 -10.96 -0.16 -5.28
N GLU A 150 -10.76 0.79 -6.19
CA GLU A 150 -10.33 0.49 -7.56
C GLU A 150 -8.93 -0.11 -7.58
N ILE A 151 -7.97 0.50 -6.89
CA ILE A 151 -6.59 -0.02 -6.90
C ILE A 151 -6.48 -1.38 -6.22
N LYS A 152 -7.18 -1.56 -5.10
CA LYS A 152 -7.19 -2.85 -4.41
C LYS A 152 -7.87 -3.94 -5.22
N HIS A 153 -8.94 -3.61 -5.95
CA HIS A 153 -9.57 -4.54 -6.86
C HIS A 153 -8.64 -4.93 -8.01
N ARG A 154 -7.98 -3.95 -8.65
CA ARG A 154 -7.00 -4.21 -9.72
C ARG A 154 -5.92 -5.19 -9.25
N VAL A 155 -5.30 -4.92 -8.11
CA VAL A 155 -4.24 -5.76 -7.54
C VAL A 155 -4.76 -7.16 -7.16
N ALA A 156 -5.91 -7.23 -6.51
CA ALA A 156 -6.47 -8.51 -6.05
C ALA A 156 -6.97 -9.42 -7.19
N THR A 157 -7.21 -8.85 -8.37
CA THR A 157 -7.64 -9.61 -9.56
C THR A 157 -6.56 -9.78 -10.62
N GLU A 158 -5.35 -9.27 -10.38
CA GLU A 158 -4.23 -9.37 -11.30
C GLU A 158 -3.76 -10.81 -11.52
N LEU A 159 -3.82 -11.64 -10.47
CA LEU A 159 -3.39 -13.02 -10.48
C LEU A 159 -4.50 -13.93 -9.91
N PRO A 160 -4.50 -15.23 -10.20
CA PRO A 160 -5.54 -16.16 -9.79
C PRO A 160 -5.39 -16.63 -8.33
N TYR A 161 -5.33 -15.72 -7.37
CA TYR A 161 -5.13 -16.02 -5.94
C TYR A 161 -6.13 -17.02 -5.39
N ASN A 162 -7.38 -16.94 -5.83
CA ASN A 162 -8.45 -17.87 -5.47
C ASN A 162 -8.11 -19.33 -5.83
N GLU A 163 -7.54 -19.55 -7.00
CA GLU A 163 -7.14 -20.88 -7.43
C GLU A 163 -5.98 -21.39 -6.56
N TRP A 164 -4.98 -20.54 -6.34
CA TRP A 164 -3.81 -20.87 -5.55
C TRP A 164 -4.14 -21.18 -4.08
N VAL A 165 -5.02 -20.38 -3.46
CA VAL A 165 -5.49 -20.64 -2.10
C VAL A 165 -6.21 -21.98 -2.02
N LYS A 166 -7.12 -22.28 -2.95
CA LYS A 166 -7.86 -23.55 -2.96
C LYS A 166 -6.99 -24.77 -3.17
N GLU A 167 -5.96 -24.65 -4.00
CA GLU A 167 -5.11 -25.80 -4.38
C GLU A 167 -4.00 -26.08 -3.36
N HIS A 168 -3.53 -25.06 -2.65
CA HIS A 168 -2.29 -25.15 -1.88
C HIS A 168 -2.46 -24.90 -0.39
N VAL A 169 -3.56 -24.25 0.06
CA VAL A 169 -3.77 -23.98 1.48
C VAL A 169 -4.41 -25.17 2.18
N ILE A 170 -3.76 -25.66 3.22
CA ILE A 170 -4.26 -26.72 4.09
C ILE A 170 -4.71 -26.08 5.40
N HIS A 171 -6.01 -26.11 5.64
CA HIS A 171 -6.56 -25.66 6.92
C HIS A 171 -6.44 -26.77 7.96
N LEU A 172 -5.73 -26.51 9.05
CA LEU A 172 -5.67 -27.43 10.19
C LEU A 172 -6.99 -27.34 10.95
N SER A 173 -7.67 -28.48 11.12
CA SER A 173 -8.92 -28.62 11.89
C SER A 173 -8.67 -28.78 13.38
#